data_cf508f6aca26bc4f822c01c3767fadb3
#
_entry.id   cf508f6aca26bc4f822c01c3767fadb3
#
_cell.length_a   1.000
_cell.length_b   1.000
_cell.length_c   1.000
_cell.angle_alpha   90.00
_cell.angle_beta   90.00
_cell.angle_gamma   90.00
#
_symmetry.space_group_name_H-M   'P 1'
#
loop_
_entity.id
_entity.type
_entity.pdbx_description
1 polymer ?
#
loop_
_entity_poly.entity_id
_entity_poly.type
_entity_poly.pdbx_seq_one_letter_code
_entity_poly.pdbx_strand_id
1 'polypeptide(L)' 'MRQITVQFTSFRDIREFSVLAARQPFQITVGTEKYKVNATSFLGFFTLNCRRPLIAQFDCSEEDYARFLEEAAYFLVK' A
#
# COMPACT_ATOMS: atom_id res chain seq x y z
N MET A 1 -12.15 -6.79 6.31
CA MET A 1 -11.01 -5.95 5.89
C MET A 1 -10.05 -6.78 5.05
N ARG A 2 -9.58 -6.21 3.97
CA ARG A 2 -8.66 -6.90 3.06
C ARG A 2 -7.24 -6.47 3.35
N GLN A 3 -6.29 -7.35 3.07
CA GLN A 3 -4.88 -6.99 3.20
C GLN A 3 -4.06 -7.68 2.12
N ILE A 4 -3.00 -7.01 1.72
CA ILE A 4 -2.04 -7.55 0.75
C ILE A 4 -0.64 -7.24 1.28
N THR A 5 0.33 -8.02 0.83
CA THR A 5 1.73 -7.76 1.17
C THR A 5 2.40 -7.06 0.00
N VAL A 6 3.03 -5.93 0.29
CA VAL A 6 3.70 -5.13 -0.73
C VAL A 6 5.15 -4.94 -0.36
N GLN A 7 5.99 -4.69 -1.35
CA GLN A 7 7.39 -4.40 -1.14
C GLN A 7 7.85 -3.31 -2.09
N PHE A 8 8.66 -2.41 -1.58
CA PHE A 8 9.21 -1.30 -2.35
C PHE A 8 10.71 -1.49 -2.49
N THR A 9 11.21 -1.29 -3.70
CA THR A 9 12.64 -1.45 -3.99
C THR A 9 13.36 -0.12 -4.11
N SER A 10 12.62 0.97 -4.16
CA SER A 10 13.19 2.30 -4.31
C SER A 10 12.24 3.35 -3.77
N PHE A 11 12.78 4.54 -3.60
CA PHE A 11 11.99 5.70 -3.20
C PHE A 11 10.89 6.01 -4.21
N ARG A 12 11.19 5.77 -5.47
CA ARG A 12 10.22 5.96 -6.55
C ARG A 12 9.00 5.05 -6.39
N ASP A 13 9.23 3.81 -5.98
CA ASP A 13 8.16 2.86 -5.74
C ASP A 13 7.21 3.35 -4.64
N ILE A 14 7.78 3.89 -3.57
CA ILE A 14 6.99 4.42 -2.46
C ILE A 14 6.11 5.56 -2.95
N ARG A 15 6.69 6.46 -3.72
CA ARG A 15 5.96 7.60 -4.27
C ARG A 15 4.84 7.15 -5.19
N GLU A 16 5.12 6.21 -6.07
CA GLU A 16 4.13 5.71 -7.01
C GLU A 16 2.99 4.97 -6.30
N PHE A 17 3.32 4.20 -5.26
CA PHE A 17 2.29 3.54 -4.48
C PHE A 17 1.41 4.55 -3.75
N SER A 18 2.00 5.59 -3.20
CA SER A 18 1.26 6.64 -2.52
C SER A 18 0.28 7.34 -3.47
N VAL A 19 0.71 7.63 -4.68
CA VAL A 19 -0.16 8.24 -5.71
C VAL A 19 -1.29 7.27 -6.08
N LEU A 20 -0.96 6.01 -6.26
CA LEU A 20 -1.96 4.99 -6.57
C LEU A 20 -3.01 4.89 -5.46
N ALA A 21 -2.57 4.89 -4.20
CA ALA A 21 -3.47 4.82 -3.06
C ALA A 21 -4.41 6.04 -3.02
N ALA A 22 -3.90 7.20 -3.39
CA ALA A 22 -4.71 8.43 -3.38
C ALA A 22 -5.82 8.42 -4.43
N ARG A 23 -5.69 7.59 -5.46
CA ARG A 23 -6.70 7.49 -6.52
C ARG A 23 -7.85 6.57 -6.15
N GLN A 24 -7.71 5.79 -5.09
CA GLN A 24 -8.72 4.80 -4.75
C GLN A 24 -9.87 5.43 -4.00
N PRO A 25 -11.10 4.91 -4.16
CA PRO A 25 -12.26 5.43 -3.44
C PRO A 25 -12.33 4.92 -2.00
N PHE A 26 -11.31 4.24 -1.52
CA PHE A 26 -11.23 3.73 -0.16
C PHE A 26 -9.88 4.08 0.43
N GLN A 27 -9.82 4.08 1.76
CA GLN A 27 -8.60 4.42 2.46
C GLN A 27 -7.70 3.20 2.62
N ILE A 28 -6.39 3.40 2.45
CA ILE A 28 -5.39 2.35 2.57
C ILE A 28 -4.40 2.74 3.65
N THR A 29 -4.10 1.80 4.54
CA THR A 29 -3.00 1.94 5.50
C THR A 29 -1.93 0.94 5.17
N VAL A 30 -0.68 1.27 5.46
CA VAL A 30 0.45 0.41 5.15
C VAL A 30 1.42 0.40 6.33
N GLY A 31 2.01 -0.76 6.59
CA GLY A 31 2.97 -0.88 7.68
C GLY A 31 3.13 -2.30 8.17
N THR A 32 3.36 -2.43 9.47
CA THR A 32 3.47 -3.72 10.16
C THR A 32 2.18 -3.96 10.94
N GLU A 33 2.07 -5.11 11.58
CA GLU A 33 0.91 -5.39 12.40
C GLU A 33 0.77 -4.42 13.56
N LYS A 34 1.89 -3.90 14.06
CA LYS A 34 1.89 -3.03 15.23
C LYS A 34 1.80 -1.55 14.89
N TYR A 35 2.22 -1.17 13.70
CA TYR A 35 2.30 0.23 13.34
C TYR A 35 1.99 0.43 11.87
N LYS A 36 0.98 1.23 11.59
CA LYS A 36 0.54 1.52 10.24
C LYS A 36 0.38 3.01 10.03
N VAL A 37 0.64 3.44 8.80
CA VAL A 37 0.46 4.83 8.40
C VAL A 37 -0.49 4.88 7.22
N ASN A 38 -1.07 6.06 6.99
CA ASN A 38 -1.93 6.26 5.82
C ASN A 38 -1.08 6.21 4.56
N ALA A 39 -1.48 5.37 3.60
CA ALA A 39 -0.70 5.17 2.38
C ALA A 39 -0.64 6.42 1.50
N THR A 40 -1.54 7.38 1.69
CA THR A 40 -1.49 8.64 0.95
C THR A 40 -0.54 9.65 1.59
N SER A 41 -0.03 9.36 2.79
CA SER A 41 0.92 10.22 3.46
C SER A 41 2.34 9.80 3.10
N PHE A 42 2.90 10.46 2.10
CA PHE A 42 4.25 10.14 1.64
C PHE A 42 5.27 10.23 2.78
N LEU A 43 5.14 11.23 3.62
CA LEU A 43 6.06 11.40 4.75
C LEU A 43 5.92 10.30 5.80
N GLY A 44 4.75 9.69 5.91
CA GLY A 44 4.53 8.59 6.85
C GLY A 44 5.41 7.38 6.53
N PHE A 45 5.75 7.19 5.27
CA PHE A 45 6.59 6.07 4.87
C PHE A 45 8.00 6.15 5.45
N PHE A 46 8.47 7.34 5.78
CA PHE A 46 9.80 7.50 6.37
C PHE A 46 9.90 6.92 7.78
N THR A 47 8.77 6.66 8.41
CA THR A 47 8.74 6.04 9.73
C THR A 47 8.73 4.51 9.65
N LEU A 48 8.68 3.96 8.45
CA LEU A 48 8.63 2.53 8.21
C LEU A 48 9.93 2.01 7.63
N ASN A 49 10.24 0.75 7.91
CA ASN A 49 11.36 0.09 7.26
C ASN A 49 10.86 -0.48 5.91
N CYS A 50 10.95 0.34 4.88
CA CYS A 50 10.46 -0.03 3.55
C CYS A 50 11.32 -1.05 2.83
N ARG A 51 12.42 -1.48 3.41
CA ARG A 51 13.25 -2.56 2.85
C ARG A 51 12.62 -3.93 3.06
N ARG A 52 11.70 -4.04 4.02
CA ARG A 52 10.99 -5.28 4.31
C ARG A 52 9.61 -5.25 3.71
N PRO A 53 9.03 -6.42 3.44
CA PRO A 53 7.63 -6.46 3.02
C PRO A 53 6.72 -5.81 4.05
N LEU A 54 5.75 -5.06 3.59
CA LEU A 54 4.81 -4.35 4.43
C LEU A 54 3.40 -4.83 4.12
N ILE A 55 2.50 -4.65 5.07
CA ILE A 55 1.09 -5.02 4.91
C ILE A 55 0.29 -3.79 4.57
N ALA A 56 -0.43 -3.84 3.46
CA ALA A 56 -1.39 -2.81 3.11
C ALA A 56 -2.78 -3.32 3.48
N GLN A 57 -3.52 -2.55 4.27
CA GLN A 57 -4.87 -2.90 4.70
C GLN A 57 -5.87 -1.88 4.21
N PHE A 58 -7.02 -2.38 3.77
CA PHE A 58 -8.08 -1.52 3.25
C PHE A 58 -9.40 -2.28 3.27
N ASP A 59 -10.50 -1.53 3.16
CA ASP A 59 -11.84 -2.07 3.13
C ASP A 59 -12.53 -1.56 1.87
N CYS A 60 -12.99 -2.48 1.01
CA CYS A 60 -13.60 -2.09 -0.25
C CYS A 60 -14.43 -3.25 -0.82
N SER A 61 -15.15 -2.98 -1.90
CA SER A 61 -15.90 -4.00 -2.62
C SER A 61 -14.98 -4.97 -3.33
N GLU A 62 -15.52 -6.11 -3.77
CA GLU A 62 -14.73 -7.06 -4.54
C GLU A 62 -14.28 -6.49 -5.87
N GLU A 63 -15.10 -5.67 -6.50
CA GLU A 63 -14.75 -5.03 -7.77
C GLU A 63 -13.57 -4.08 -7.59
N ASP A 64 -13.62 -3.27 -6.55
CA ASP A 64 -12.52 -2.35 -6.25
C ASP A 64 -11.27 -3.11 -5.89
N TYR A 65 -11.41 -4.20 -5.14
CA TYR A 65 -10.29 -5.03 -4.76
C TYR A 65 -9.59 -5.63 -5.98
N ALA A 66 -10.35 -6.20 -6.90
CA ALA A 66 -9.78 -6.80 -8.11
C ALA A 66 -9.05 -5.76 -8.95
N ARG A 67 -9.65 -4.58 -9.10
CA ARG A 67 -9.05 -3.49 -9.85
C ARG A 67 -7.77 -3.00 -9.19
N PHE A 68 -7.80 -2.83 -7.88
CA PHE A 68 -6.64 -2.37 -7.15
C PHE A 68 -5.49 -3.36 -7.23
N LEU A 69 -5.77 -4.67 -7.16
CA LEU A 69 -4.73 -5.69 -7.30
C LEU A 69 -4.04 -5.61 -8.64
N GLU A 70 -4.77 -5.34 -9.71
CA GLU A 70 -4.17 -5.18 -11.03
C GLU A 70 -3.27 -3.96 -11.09
N GLU A 71 -3.74 -2.85 -10.54
CA GLU A 71 -2.97 -1.61 -10.54
C GLU A 71 -1.73 -1.71 -9.65
N ALA A 72 -1.83 -2.45 -8.54
CA ALA A 72 -0.75 -2.58 -7.58
C ALA A 72 0.14 -3.80 -7.83
N ALA A 73 -0.08 -4.53 -8.91
CA ALA A 73 0.63 -5.79 -9.17
C ALA A 73 2.14 -5.68 -9.09
N TYR A 74 2.68 -4.55 -9.51
CA TYR A 74 4.12 -4.30 -9.47
C TYR A 74 4.70 -4.37 -8.05
N PHE A 75 3.90 -3.98 -7.06
CA PHE A 75 4.35 -3.90 -5.67
C PHE A 75 4.08 -5.17 -4.87
N LEU A 76 3.29 -6.08 -5.40
CA LEU A 76 2.89 -7.28 -4.66
C LEU A 76 4.05 -8.23 -4.48
N VAL A 77 4.16 -8.77 -3.27
CA VAL A 77 5.12 -9.84 -2.98
C VAL A 77 4.53 -11.14 -3.45
N LYS A 78 5.31 -11.84 -4.25
CA LYS A 78 4.89 -13.14 -4.79
C LYS A 78 5.33 -14.29 -3.91
#